data_dee6d734c06ed0ecf66f0f6c9099f89a
#
_entry.id   dee6d734c06ed0ecf66f0f6c9099f89a
#
_cell.length_a   1.000
_cell.length_b   1.000
_cell.length_c   1.000
_cell.angle_alpha   90.00
_cell.angle_beta   90.00
_cell.angle_gamma   90.00
#
_symmetry.space_group_name_H-M   'P 1'
#
loop_
_entity.id
_entity.type
_entity.pdbx_description
1 polymer ?
#
loop_
_entity_poly.entity_id
_entity_poly.type
_entity_poly.pdbx_seq_one_letter_code
_entity_poly.pdbx_strand_id
1 'polypeptide(L)'
;MRIGILGAGFMGTTHARAYARIPGVEIVAVSSRDRDKAEKLAAEVGAKATTDDLAIIEDPSIEAISNTLPTHLHPEATIAALAAGKHVLLEKPFALTAPDCDGMIAAAGASGRILMVAHVLRFWGEYVSLVEFVRSGRLGRPISASAQRLSQLPAWADWFLDPALSGGAVLDLSVHDFDVLNWVLGTPRTAYGRGREFRPGLWNDIHAEIDYGVANGFVEGSEFMPAGYPFTCGLKVLCEGGVVEFRFRAGGVSVEMAGGSSLIVHEAGKSYPLEAKPGDAYQNQTDYFVACVREGRRPLLGTPEQARLAVRTANAVRQSFETGAVVAI
;
A
#
# COMPACT_ATOMS: atom_id res chain seq x y z
N MET A 1 -23.27 7.82 1.27
CA MET A 1 -22.58 6.64 1.85
C MET A 1 -22.01 7.04 3.19
N ARG A 2 -22.31 6.27 4.22
CA ARG A 2 -21.91 6.54 5.61
C ARG A 2 -20.71 5.66 5.98
N ILE A 3 -19.62 6.27 6.43
CA ILE A 3 -18.33 5.61 6.66
C ILE A 3 -17.90 5.73 8.12
N GLY A 4 -17.35 4.65 8.68
CA GLY A 4 -16.61 4.64 9.93
C GLY A 4 -15.11 4.53 9.66
N ILE A 5 -14.30 5.21 10.47
CA ILE A 5 -12.83 5.15 10.37
C ILE A 5 -12.29 4.50 11.65
N LEU A 6 -11.55 3.41 11.48
CA LEU A 6 -10.83 2.75 12.56
C LEU A 6 -9.36 3.19 12.52
N GLY A 7 -8.92 3.86 13.58
CA GLY A 7 -7.60 4.45 13.69
C GLY A 7 -7.55 5.92 13.30
N ALA A 8 -7.10 6.79 14.23
CA ALA A 8 -6.91 8.23 14.02
C ALA A 8 -5.42 8.62 13.90
N GLY A 9 -4.62 7.73 13.32
CA GLY A 9 -3.21 7.97 12.99
C GLY A 9 -3.04 8.76 11.69
N PHE A 10 -1.82 8.74 11.13
CA PHE A 10 -1.51 9.41 9.87
C PHE A 10 -2.45 8.96 8.74
N MET A 11 -2.59 7.64 8.51
CA MET A 11 -3.46 7.13 7.44
C MET A 11 -4.94 7.37 7.70
N GLY A 12 -5.41 7.24 8.95
CA GLY A 12 -6.80 7.57 9.29
C GLY A 12 -7.14 9.03 9.00
N THR A 13 -6.23 9.95 9.32
CA THR A 13 -6.38 11.36 8.98
C THR A 13 -6.38 11.60 7.47
N THR A 14 -5.48 10.94 6.73
CA THR A 14 -5.40 11.04 5.27
C THR A 14 -6.68 10.53 4.60
N HIS A 15 -7.18 9.36 5.01
CA HIS A 15 -8.43 8.80 4.50
C HIS A 15 -9.63 9.68 4.85
N ALA A 16 -9.72 10.18 6.10
CA ALA A 16 -10.81 11.04 6.52
C ALA A 16 -10.89 12.32 5.66
N ARG A 17 -9.75 12.96 5.41
CA ARG A 17 -9.68 14.16 4.56
C ARG A 17 -10.05 13.88 3.12
N ALA A 18 -9.67 12.73 2.59
CA ALA A 18 -10.04 12.32 1.25
C ALA A 18 -11.55 12.05 1.14
N TYR A 19 -12.13 11.29 2.07
CA TYR A 19 -13.57 11.02 2.10
C TYR A 19 -14.41 12.30 2.27
N ALA A 20 -13.98 13.26 3.08
CA ALA A 20 -14.68 14.52 3.29
C ALA A 20 -14.84 15.36 2.01
N ARG A 21 -14.03 15.11 0.98
CA ARG A 21 -14.10 15.78 -0.32
C ARG A 21 -15.06 15.09 -1.30
N ILE A 22 -15.56 13.88 -0.97
CA ILE A 22 -16.40 13.10 -1.90
C ILE A 22 -17.89 13.47 -1.70
N PRO A 23 -18.57 14.01 -2.71
CA PRO A 23 -19.98 14.36 -2.58
C PRO A 23 -20.85 13.17 -2.15
N GLY A 24 -21.69 13.38 -1.13
CA GLY A 24 -22.59 12.36 -0.59
C GLY A 24 -21.91 11.25 0.20
N VAL A 25 -20.68 11.47 0.66
CA VAL A 25 -20.02 10.68 1.69
C VAL A 25 -20.10 11.42 3.02
N GLU A 26 -20.43 10.73 4.09
CA GLU A 26 -20.49 11.21 5.48
C GLU A 26 -19.60 10.33 6.34
N ILE A 27 -18.65 10.93 7.06
CA ILE A 27 -17.89 10.22 8.08
C ILE A 27 -18.71 10.29 9.37
N VAL A 28 -19.19 9.13 9.84
CA VAL A 28 -20.09 9.05 10.99
C VAL A 28 -19.34 9.02 12.30
N ALA A 29 -18.27 8.22 12.33
CA ALA A 29 -17.49 8.03 13.53
C ALA A 29 -16.02 7.73 13.23
N VAL A 30 -15.17 8.09 14.17
CA VAL A 30 -13.72 7.82 14.15
C VAL A 30 -13.34 7.18 15.47
N SER A 31 -12.60 6.07 15.44
CA SER A 31 -12.05 5.45 16.64
C SER A 31 -10.54 5.61 16.75
N SER A 32 -10.06 5.63 17.99
CA SER A 32 -8.65 5.47 18.31
C SER A 32 -8.51 5.09 19.79
N ARG A 33 -7.55 4.23 20.12
CA ARG A 33 -7.17 3.98 21.52
C ARG A 33 -6.73 5.26 22.26
N ASP A 34 -6.17 6.20 21.53
CA ASP A 34 -5.85 7.56 21.99
C ASP A 34 -7.08 8.45 21.77
N ARG A 35 -7.78 8.76 22.85
CA ARG A 35 -9.03 9.55 22.83
C ARG A 35 -8.81 10.93 22.20
N ASP A 36 -7.71 11.61 22.53
CA ASP A 36 -7.45 12.96 22.04
C ASP A 36 -7.27 12.98 20.52
N LYS A 37 -6.63 11.93 19.96
CA LYS A 37 -6.52 11.77 18.49
C LYS A 37 -7.86 11.51 17.84
N ALA A 38 -8.70 10.67 18.46
CA ALA A 38 -10.06 10.42 17.96
C ALA A 38 -10.90 11.70 17.95
N GLU A 39 -10.92 12.43 19.07
CA GLU A 39 -11.70 13.68 19.21
C GLU A 39 -11.20 14.77 18.23
N LYS A 40 -9.88 14.91 18.11
CA LYS A 40 -9.30 15.87 17.15
C LYS A 40 -9.71 15.58 15.70
N LEU A 41 -9.57 14.33 15.25
CA LEU A 41 -9.92 13.97 13.89
C LEU A 41 -11.43 14.04 13.67
N ALA A 42 -12.23 13.56 14.63
CA ALA A 42 -13.69 13.62 14.55
C ALA A 42 -14.20 15.06 14.47
N ALA A 43 -13.63 15.99 15.24
CA ALA A 43 -13.98 17.42 15.16
C ALA A 43 -13.63 18.03 13.79
N GLU A 44 -12.51 17.62 13.17
CA GLU A 44 -12.09 18.11 11.84
C GLU A 44 -13.10 17.71 10.75
N VAL A 45 -13.70 16.52 10.85
CA VAL A 45 -14.57 15.96 9.79
C VAL A 45 -16.05 15.93 10.16
N GLY A 46 -16.44 16.48 11.32
CA GLY A 46 -17.82 16.53 11.78
C GLY A 46 -18.40 15.19 12.23
N ALA A 47 -17.53 14.27 12.69
CA ALA A 47 -17.87 12.91 13.09
C ALA A 47 -17.97 12.76 14.62
N LYS A 48 -18.41 11.59 15.09
CA LYS A 48 -18.33 11.18 16.51
C LYS A 48 -16.99 10.55 16.80
N ALA A 49 -16.44 10.77 17.99
CA ALA A 49 -15.23 10.12 18.48
C ALA A 49 -15.57 8.97 19.42
N THR A 50 -14.83 7.88 19.34
CA THR A 50 -14.90 6.76 20.28
C THR A 50 -13.53 6.12 20.49
N THR A 51 -13.36 5.37 21.57
CA THR A 51 -12.19 4.51 21.80
C THR A 51 -12.51 3.03 21.53
N ASP A 52 -13.72 2.73 21.07
CA ASP A 52 -14.24 1.39 20.82
C ASP A 52 -14.47 1.18 19.32
N ASP A 53 -13.63 0.35 18.70
CA ASP A 53 -13.73 0.00 17.29
C ASP A 53 -15.01 -0.80 16.99
N LEU A 54 -15.46 -1.66 17.93
CA LEU A 54 -16.64 -2.48 17.76
C LEU A 54 -17.91 -1.63 17.71
N ALA A 55 -17.98 -0.55 18.47
CA ALA A 55 -19.11 0.38 18.42
C ALA A 55 -19.31 0.99 17.01
N ILE A 56 -18.23 1.17 16.23
CA ILE A 56 -18.29 1.62 14.84
C ILE A 56 -18.68 0.46 13.91
N ILE A 57 -18.08 -0.70 14.11
CA ILE A 57 -18.32 -1.90 13.28
C ILE A 57 -19.79 -2.33 13.38
N GLU A 58 -20.38 -2.30 14.58
CA GLU A 58 -21.74 -2.75 14.84
C GLU A 58 -22.81 -1.69 14.53
N ASP A 59 -22.45 -0.41 14.32
CA ASP A 59 -23.42 0.64 14.01
C ASP A 59 -24.15 0.33 12.68
N PRO A 60 -25.45 0.05 12.69
CA PRO A 60 -26.21 -0.30 11.50
C PRO A 60 -26.33 0.85 10.49
N SER A 61 -26.06 2.08 10.90
CA SER A 61 -26.11 3.26 10.03
C SER A 61 -24.85 3.41 9.17
N ILE A 62 -23.78 2.69 9.47
CA ILE A 62 -22.51 2.72 8.75
C ILE A 62 -22.53 1.65 7.63
N GLU A 63 -22.22 2.04 6.41
CA GLU A 63 -22.20 1.19 5.22
C GLU A 63 -20.82 0.63 4.91
N ALA A 64 -19.77 1.40 5.23
CA ALA A 64 -18.38 1.02 4.95
C ALA A 64 -17.44 1.43 6.08
N ILE A 65 -16.36 0.67 6.22
CA ILE A 65 -15.27 0.90 7.17
C ILE A 65 -13.98 1.23 6.40
N SER A 66 -13.29 2.26 6.85
CA SER A 66 -11.90 2.49 6.51
C SER A 66 -11.03 1.99 7.66
N ASN A 67 -10.40 0.83 7.49
CA ASN A 67 -9.55 0.22 8.51
C ASN A 67 -8.11 0.70 8.33
N THR A 68 -7.67 1.59 9.22
CA THR A 68 -6.33 2.17 9.25
C THR A 68 -5.62 1.89 10.59
N LEU A 69 -5.98 0.77 11.22
CA LEU A 69 -5.36 0.27 12.43
C LEU A 69 -3.91 -0.20 12.17
N PRO A 70 -3.11 -0.46 13.21
CA PRO A 70 -1.84 -1.17 13.07
C PRO A 70 -2.01 -2.54 12.42
N THR A 71 -1.03 -2.95 11.60
CA THR A 71 -1.10 -4.15 10.73
C THR A 71 -1.57 -5.43 11.44
N HIS A 72 -1.09 -5.69 12.66
CA HIS A 72 -1.46 -6.89 13.41
C HIS A 72 -2.95 -6.95 13.81
N LEU A 73 -3.67 -5.83 13.76
CA LEU A 73 -5.11 -5.73 14.05
C LEU A 73 -5.98 -5.81 12.78
N HIS A 74 -5.37 -5.79 11.60
CA HIS A 74 -6.09 -5.81 10.33
C HIS A 74 -7.04 -7.01 10.20
N PRO A 75 -6.61 -8.27 10.47
CA PRO A 75 -7.46 -9.44 10.24
C PRO A 75 -8.73 -9.43 11.11
N GLU A 76 -8.58 -9.22 12.41
CA GLU A 76 -9.70 -9.27 13.35
C GLU A 76 -10.75 -8.19 13.01
N ALA A 77 -10.33 -6.93 12.91
CA ALA A 77 -11.23 -5.82 12.62
C ALA A 77 -11.89 -5.92 11.24
N THR A 78 -11.14 -6.38 10.22
CA THR A 78 -11.67 -6.54 8.86
C THR A 78 -12.71 -7.66 8.79
N ILE A 79 -12.42 -8.83 9.40
CA ILE A 79 -13.36 -9.95 9.43
C ILE A 79 -14.64 -9.57 10.19
N ALA A 80 -14.52 -8.89 11.33
CA ALA A 80 -15.68 -8.41 12.10
C ALA A 80 -16.52 -7.42 11.27
N ALA A 81 -15.89 -6.46 10.59
CA ALA A 81 -16.59 -5.50 9.74
C ALA A 81 -17.34 -6.18 8.57
N LEU A 82 -16.69 -7.12 7.88
CA LEU A 82 -17.32 -7.89 6.81
C LEU A 82 -18.50 -8.73 7.32
N ALA A 83 -18.36 -9.39 8.48
CA ALA A 83 -19.43 -10.15 9.12
C ALA A 83 -20.61 -9.27 9.54
N ALA A 84 -20.36 -8.04 9.98
CA ALA A 84 -21.37 -7.02 10.24
C ALA A 84 -21.99 -6.40 8.97
N GLY A 85 -21.63 -6.92 7.80
CA GLY A 85 -22.18 -6.49 6.50
C GLY A 85 -21.61 -5.18 5.97
N LYS A 86 -20.43 -4.74 6.42
CA LYS A 86 -19.76 -3.52 5.96
C LYS A 86 -18.86 -3.79 4.77
N HIS A 87 -18.76 -2.84 3.83
CA HIS A 87 -17.68 -2.79 2.87
C HIS A 87 -16.41 -2.29 3.58
N VAL A 88 -15.22 -2.73 3.13
CA VAL A 88 -13.97 -2.36 3.81
C VAL A 88 -12.92 -1.85 2.81
N LEU A 89 -12.40 -0.65 3.07
CA LEU A 89 -11.10 -0.21 2.58
C LEU A 89 -10.08 -0.44 3.68
N LEU A 90 -9.14 -1.35 3.45
CA LEU A 90 -8.13 -1.75 4.41
C LEU A 90 -6.76 -1.19 4.05
N GLU A 91 -6.06 -0.58 4.99
CA GLU A 91 -4.69 -0.13 4.78
C GLU A 91 -3.71 -1.29 4.52
N LYS A 92 -2.64 -0.93 3.80
CA LYS A 92 -1.50 -1.83 3.60
C LYS A 92 -0.60 -1.89 4.88
N PRO A 93 0.19 -2.95 5.06
CA PRO A 93 0.13 -4.22 4.32
C PRO A 93 -1.18 -4.96 4.63
N PHE A 94 -1.64 -5.79 3.72
CA PHE A 94 -2.91 -6.52 3.90
C PHE A 94 -2.96 -7.27 5.23
N ALA A 95 -1.93 -8.04 5.54
CA ALA A 95 -1.68 -8.66 6.83
C ALA A 95 -0.17 -8.96 6.99
N LEU A 96 0.22 -9.53 8.14
CA LEU A 96 1.59 -9.99 8.37
C LEU A 96 1.88 -11.33 7.68
N THR A 97 0.86 -12.17 7.48
CA THR A 97 1.00 -13.52 6.91
C THR A 97 -0.02 -13.79 5.80
N ALA A 98 0.32 -14.70 4.89
CA ALA A 98 -0.60 -15.12 3.83
C ALA A 98 -1.86 -15.84 4.37
N PRO A 99 -1.80 -16.71 5.39
CA PRO A 99 -3.00 -17.29 6.01
C PRO A 99 -3.98 -16.25 6.55
N ASP A 100 -3.51 -15.16 7.17
CA ASP A 100 -4.37 -14.06 7.63
C ASP A 100 -5.06 -13.36 6.45
N CYS A 101 -4.32 -13.18 5.34
CA CYS A 101 -4.91 -12.67 4.10
C CYS A 101 -6.03 -13.58 3.60
N ASP A 102 -5.80 -14.92 3.59
CA ASP A 102 -6.78 -15.92 3.15
C ASP A 102 -8.05 -15.88 4.00
N GLY A 103 -7.93 -15.70 5.32
CA GLY A 103 -9.06 -15.53 6.23
C GLY A 103 -9.93 -14.34 5.87
N MET A 104 -9.33 -13.19 5.59
CA MET A 104 -10.06 -11.98 5.19
C MET A 104 -10.69 -12.11 3.79
N ILE A 105 -10.01 -12.76 2.84
CA ILE A 105 -10.55 -13.07 1.50
C ILE A 105 -11.79 -13.95 1.63
N ALA A 106 -11.73 -15.01 2.45
CA ALA A 106 -12.83 -15.90 2.70
C ALA A 106 -14.02 -15.16 3.33
N ALA A 107 -13.78 -14.29 4.32
CA ALA A 107 -14.82 -13.47 4.95
C ALA A 107 -15.48 -12.50 3.95
N ALA A 108 -14.71 -11.88 3.06
CA ALA A 108 -15.25 -11.03 2.00
C ALA A 108 -16.12 -11.82 1.01
N GLY A 109 -15.68 -13.04 0.64
CA GLY A 109 -16.47 -13.95 -0.19
C GLY A 109 -17.79 -14.37 0.46
N ALA A 110 -17.75 -14.70 1.76
CA ALA A 110 -18.93 -15.15 2.51
C ALA A 110 -19.94 -14.01 2.72
N SER A 111 -19.48 -12.80 3.01
CA SER A 111 -20.36 -11.64 3.23
C SER A 111 -20.92 -11.02 1.97
N GLY A 112 -20.29 -11.27 0.81
CA GLY A 112 -20.59 -10.61 -0.46
C GLY A 112 -20.25 -9.11 -0.46
N ARG A 113 -19.50 -8.62 0.54
CA ARG A 113 -19.09 -7.23 0.66
C ARG A 113 -17.77 -6.97 -0.08
N ILE A 114 -17.56 -5.73 -0.46
CA ILE A 114 -16.32 -5.29 -1.09
C ILE A 114 -15.25 -5.18 -0.01
N LEU A 115 -14.15 -5.89 -0.22
CA LEU A 115 -12.87 -5.67 0.46
C LEU A 115 -11.87 -5.16 -0.58
N MET A 116 -11.28 -4.01 -0.33
CA MET A 116 -10.22 -3.42 -1.15
C MET A 116 -9.04 -3.06 -0.25
N VAL A 117 -7.83 -3.34 -0.70
CA VAL A 117 -6.60 -3.00 0.03
C VAL A 117 -5.97 -1.74 -0.57
N ALA A 118 -5.59 -0.83 0.30
CA ALA A 118 -5.12 0.52 -0.03
C ALA A 118 -3.67 0.53 -0.55
N HIS A 119 -3.40 -0.18 -1.64
CA HIS A 119 -2.14 -0.09 -2.38
C HIS A 119 -2.09 1.19 -3.20
N VAL A 120 -1.76 2.30 -2.54
CA VAL A 120 -1.85 3.67 -3.07
C VAL A 120 -1.06 3.89 -4.37
N LEU A 121 0.02 3.16 -4.62
CA LEU A 121 0.78 3.28 -5.88
C LEU A 121 -0.05 2.94 -7.12
N ARG A 122 -1.08 2.11 -6.97
CA ARG A 122 -2.04 1.78 -8.04
C ARG A 122 -2.97 2.95 -8.41
N PHE A 123 -2.91 4.03 -7.65
CA PHE A 123 -3.69 5.27 -7.81
C PHE A 123 -2.79 6.51 -7.93
N TRP A 124 -1.47 6.36 -7.84
CA TRP A 124 -0.50 7.42 -8.00
C TRP A 124 -0.19 7.61 -9.50
N GLY A 125 -0.49 8.81 -10.01
CA GLY A 125 -0.55 9.09 -11.45
C GLY A 125 0.68 8.64 -12.26
N GLU A 126 1.89 8.88 -11.76
CA GLU A 126 3.13 8.48 -12.44
C GLU A 126 3.30 6.96 -12.51
N TYR A 127 2.99 6.24 -11.42
CA TYR A 127 3.02 4.77 -11.46
C TYR A 127 1.97 4.20 -12.41
N VAL A 128 0.75 4.77 -12.39
CA VAL A 128 -0.34 4.37 -13.30
C VAL A 128 0.08 4.55 -14.75
N SER A 129 0.57 5.75 -15.11
CA SER A 129 1.00 6.06 -16.47
C SER A 129 2.17 5.19 -16.93
N LEU A 130 3.14 4.93 -16.04
CA LEU A 130 4.26 4.03 -16.34
C LEU A 130 3.76 2.60 -16.63
N VAL A 131 2.91 2.05 -15.78
CA VAL A 131 2.38 0.68 -15.95
C VAL A 131 1.53 0.55 -17.21
N GLU A 132 0.65 1.54 -17.47
CA GLU A 132 -0.14 1.58 -18.72
C GLU A 132 0.77 1.65 -19.95
N PHE A 133 1.82 2.46 -19.90
CA PHE A 133 2.78 2.60 -21.00
C PHE A 133 3.53 1.28 -21.28
N VAL A 134 4.02 0.61 -20.23
CA VAL A 134 4.66 -0.72 -20.37
C VAL A 134 3.67 -1.72 -20.98
N ARG A 135 2.44 -1.76 -20.47
CA ARG A 135 1.39 -2.68 -20.94
C ARG A 135 0.89 -2.40 -22.33
N SER A 136 1.09 -1.19 -22.86
CA SER A 136 0.77 -0.88 -24.25
C SER A 136 1.62 -1.67 -25.25
N GLY A 137 2.74 -2.27 -24.81
CA GLY A 137 3.65 -3.05 -25.62
C GLY A 137 4.53 -2.19 -26.54
N ARG A 138 4.46 -0.87 -26.46
CA ARG A 138 5.22 0.05 -27.33
C ARG A 138 6.73 -0.17 -27.26
N LEU A 139 7.27 -0.51 -26.09
CA LEU A 139 8.68 -0.82 -25.92
C LEU A 139 9.01 -2.32 -26.02
N GLY A 140 8.08 -3.16 -26.46
CA GLY A 140 8.24 -4.60 -26.41
C GLY A 140 8.06 -5.18 -25.01
N ARG A 141 8.55 -6.38 -24.76
CA ARG A 141 8.38 -7.09 -23.49
C ARG A 141 9.32 -6.51 -22.41
N PRO A 142 8.88 -6.46 -21.14
CA PRO A 142 9.77 -6.16 -20.02
C PRO A 142 10.89 -7.21 -19.91
N ILE A 143 12.10 -6.75 -19.66
CA ILE A 143 13.31 -7.56 -19.38
C ILE A 143 13.58 -7.54 -17.88
N SER A 144 13.51 -6.36 -17.26
CA SER A 144 13.68 -6.19 -15.83
C SER A 144 12.96 -4.94 -15.32
N ALA A 145 12.66 -4.94 -14.03
CA ALA A 145 12.17 -3.75 -13.34
C ALA A 145 12.91 -3.57 -12.01
N SER A 146 13.21 -2.31 -11.65
CA SER A 146 13.86 -1.97 -10.40
C SER A 146 13.03 -0.94 -9.65
N ALA A 147 12.64 -1.26 -8.42
CA ALA A 147 11.93 -0.35 -7.53
C ALA A 147 12.83 0.06 -6.37
N GLN A 148 12.74 1.32 -5.96
CA GLN A 148 13.51 1.88 -4.85
C GLN A 148 12.59 2.65 -3.91
N ARG A 149 12.80 2.50 -2.59
CA ARG A 149 12.11 3.27 -1.55
C ARG A 149 12.99 3.49 -0.34
N LEU A 150 13.37 4.74 -0.10
CA LEU A 150 14.30 5.14 0.95
C LEU A 150 13.64 6.15 1.89
N SER A 151 13.67 5.85 3.18
CA SER A 151 13.13 6.70 4.23
C SER A 151 13.95 6.64 5.50
N GLN A 152 13.61 7.49 6.44
CA GLN A 152 14.09 7.37 7.82
C GLN A 152 13.23 6.37 8.58
N LEU A 153 13.78 5.79 9.65
CA LEU A 153 13.03 4.91 10.54
C LEU A 153 11.79 5.63 11.09
N PRO A 154 10.59 5.04 11.00
CA PRO A 154 9.38 5.63 11.54
C PRO A 154 9.51 5.90 13.05
N ALA A 155 9.30 7.15 13.47
CA ALA A 155 9.39 7.57 14.87
C ALA A 155 8.02 7.94 15.47
N TRP A 156 6.92 7.81 14.71
CA TRP A 156 5.61 8.29 15.15
C TRP A 156 4.75 7.26 15.89
N ALA A 157 5.19 5.99 15.95
CA ALA A 157 4.51 4.95 16.71
C ALA A 157 5.44 3.78 17.05
N ASP A 158 5.48 3.38 18.31
CA ASP A 158 6.39 2.35 18.83
C ASP A 158 6.19 0.96 18.21
N TRP A 159 4.96 0.63 17.76
CA TRP A 159 4.65 -0.66 17.18
C TRP A 159 5.42 -0.95 15.87
N PHE A 160 5.89 0.08 15.15
CA PHE A 160 6.78 -0.11 14.00
C PHE A 160 8.10 -0.78 14.36
N LEU A 161 8.56 -0.58 15.60
CA LEU A 161 9.81 -1.14 16.10
C LEU A 161 9.67 -2.58 16.62
N ASP A 162 8.47 -3.15 16.61
CA ASP A 162 8.21 -4.53 16.97
C ASP A 162 7.96 -5.34 15.68
N PRO A 163 8.87 -6.27 15.31
CA PRO A 163 8.71 -7.08 14.09
C PRO A 163 7.47 -7.98 14.11
N ALA A 164 6.98 -8.36 15.31
CA ALA A 164 5.76 -9.16 15.44
C ALA A 164 4.49 -8.35 15.14
N LEU A 165 4.55 -7.02 15.22
CA LEU A 165 3.41 -6.13 14.99
C LEU A 165 3.45 -5.45 13.62
N SER A 166 4.66 -5.15 13.11
CA SER A 166 4.86 -4.40 11.85
C SER A 166 5.33 -5.27 10.68
N GLY A 167 6.09 -6.34 10.96
CA GLY A 167 6.83 -7.11 9.96
C GLY A 167 8.07 -6.40 9.41
N GLY A 168 8.46 -5.25 9.98
CA GLY A 168 9.60 -4.44 9.55
C GLY A 168 9.42 -3.80 8.18
N ALA A 169 10.46 -3.14 7.68
CA ALA A 169 10.42 -2.46 6.39
C ALA A 169 10.14 -3.40 5.20
N VAL A 170 10.35 -4.69 5.35
CA VAL A 170 9.98 -5.68 4.31
C VAL A 170 8.49 -5.62 4.01
N LEU A 171 7.66 -5.58 5.06
CA LEU A 171 6.20 -5.52 4.94
C LEU A 171 5.67 -4.09 4.98
N ASP A 172 6.15 -3.24 5.88
CA ASP A 172 5.60 -1.89 6.00
C ASP A 172 6.02 -0.98 4.83
N LEU A 173 7.31 -0.96 4.48
CA LEU A 173 7.84 -0.07 3.45
C LEU A 173 7.82 -0.72 2.06
N SER A 174 8.47 -1.89 1.91
CA SER A 174 8.74 -2.49 0.59
C SER A 174 7.58 -3.28 0.01
N VAL A 175 6.49 -3.52 0.76
CA VAL A 175 5.27 -4.12 0.20
C VAL A 175 4.72 -3.32 -0.98
N HIS A 176 4.90 -2.01 -0.99
CA HIS A 176 4.55 -1.14 -2.10
C HIS A 176 5.33 -1.51 -3.37
N ASP A 177 6.62 -1.79 -3.21
CA ASP A 177 7.53 -2.07 -4.30
C ASP A 177 7.34 -3.50 -4.83
N PHE A 178 7.07 -4.46 -3.94
CA PHE A 178 6.65 -5.80 -4.35
C PHE A 178 5.31 -5.78 -5.08
N ASP A 179 4.34 -5.01 -4.60
CA ASP A 179 3.04 -4.87 -5.28
C ASP A 179 3.17 -4.27 -6.68
N VAL A 180 3.96 -3.21 -6.84
CA VAL A 180 4.13 -2.57 -8.15
C VAL A 180 4.91 -3.44 -9.12
N LEU A 181 5.92 -4.18 -8.67
CA LEU A 181 6.63 -5.15 -9.50
C LEU A 181 5.69 -6.27 -9.95
N ASN A 182 4.87 -6.83 -9.04
CA ASN A 182 3.84 -7.81 -9.39
C ASN A 182 2.81 -7.24 -10.38
N TRP A 183 2.48 -5.96 -10.25
CA TRP A 183 1.55 -5.29 -11.16
C TRP A 183 2.14 -5.12 -12.56
N VAL A 184 3.46 -4.83 -12.68
CA VAL A 184 4.15 -4.65 -13.98
C VAL A 184 4.52 -5.98 -14.64
N LEU A 185 5.13 -6.91 -13.85
CA LEU A 185 5.78 -8.12 -14.36
C LEU A 185 4.92 -9.38 -14.25
N GLY A 186 3.83 -9.33 -13.48
CA GLY A 186 2.92 -10.46 -13.29
C GLY A 186 3.19 -11.28 -12.05
N THR A 187 3.05 -12.61 -12.13
CA THR A 187 3.17 -13.50 -10.97
C THR A 187 4.63 -13.87 -10.73
N PRO A 188 5.18 -13.55 -9.53
CA PRO A 188 6.53 -13.93 -9.16
C PRO A 188 6.64 -15.44 -8.91
N ARG A 189 7.81 -16.01 -9.10
CA ARG A 189 8.13 -17.43 -8.92
C ARG A 189 9.01 -17.69 -7.71
N THR A 190 10.10 -16.94 -7.61
CA THR A 190 11.06 -17.07 -6.52
C THR A 190 11.59 -15.71 -6.09
N ALA A 191 12.07 -15.64 -4.86
CA ALA A 191 12.77 -14.48 -4.33
C ALA A 191 14.12 -14.87 -3.72
N TYR A 192 15.11 -13.99 -3.87
CA TYR A 192 16.36 -14.04 -3.15
C TYR A 192 16.69 -12.63 -2.64
N GLY A 193 17.24 -12.53 -1.44
CA GLY A 193 17.57 -11.22 -0.91
C GLY A 193 18.63 -11.25 0.19
N ARG A 194 19.11 -10.05 0.48
CA ARG A 194 19.98 -9.72 1.62
C ARG A 194 19.43 -8.51 2.32
N GLY A 195 19.42 -8.53 3.64
CA GLY A 195 18.95 -7.43 4.47
C GLY A 195 19.88 -7.13 5.62
N ARG A 196 19.57 -6.03 6.33
CA ARG A 196 20.19 -5.69 7.61
C ARG A 196 19.10 -5.37 8.62
N GLU A 197 19.30 -5.85 9.82
CA GLU A 197 18.39 -5.66 10.94
C GLU A 197 18.74 -4.39 11.73
N PHE A 198 17.72 -3.61 12.10
CA PHE A 198 17.84 -2.56 13.12
C PHE A 198 17.96 -3.19 14.52
N ARG A 199 17.19 -4.26 14.75
CA ARG A 199 17.23 -5.16 15.92
C ARG A 199 16.80 -6.55 15.46
N PRO A 200 17.02 -7.61 16.25
CA PRO A 200 16.68 -8.97 15.84
C PRO A 200 15.25 -9.11 15.31
N GLY A 201 15.12 -9.64 14.11
CA GLY A 201 13.85 -9.82 13.40
C GLY A 201 13.29 -8.56 12.70
N LEU A 202 13.85 -7.39 12.94
CA LEU A 202 13.39 -6.14 12.32
C LEU A 202 14.31 -5.73 11.17
N TRP A 203 14.00 -6.25 9.98
CA TRP A 203 14.73 -5.99 8.74
C TRP A 203 14.36 -4.62 8.18
N ASN A 204 15.32 -3.68 8.16
CA ASN A 204 15.08 -2.28 7.77
C ASN A 204 15.96 -1.80 6.59
N ASP A 205 16.87 -2.63 6.11
CA ASP A 205 17.63 -2.41 4.88
C ASP A 205 17.52 -3.66 4.00
N ILE A 206 17.02 -3.52 2.78
CA ILE A 206 16.51 -4.60 1.96
C ILE A 206 17.04 -4.48 0.55
N HIS A 207 17.66 -5.56 0.08
CA HIS A 207 18.03 -5.74 -1.31
C HIS A 207 17.50 -7.10 -1.76
N ALA A 208 16.56 -7.09 -2.71
CA ALA A 208 15.90 -8.30 -3.16
C ALA A 208 15.89 -8.42 -4.68
N GLU A 209 16.07 -9.65 -5.16
CA GLU A 209 15.83 -10.07 -6.53
C GLU A 209 14.65 -11.03 -6.57
N ILE A 210 13.73 -10.82 -7.53
CA ILE A 210 12.51 -11.60 -7.70
C ILE A 210 12.46 -12.09 -9.15
N ASP A 211 12.39 -13.41 -9.32
CA ASP A 211 12.23 -14.04 -10.63
C ASP A 211 10.75 -14.10 -11.02
N TYR A 212 10.43 -13.53 -12.18
CA TYR A 212 9.11 -13.62 -12.82
C TYR A 212 9.12 -14.62 -14.01
N GLY A 213 10.22 -15.32 -14.22
CA GLY A 213 10.41 -16.28 -15.31
C GLY A 213 10.75 -15.65 -16.65
N VAL A 214 10.11 -14.57 -17.02
CA VAL A 214 10.37 -13.83 -18.28
C VAL A 214 11.11 -12.52 -18.04
N ALA A 215 11.16 -12.07 -16.81
CA ALA A 215 11.79 -10.83 -16.39
C ALA A 215 12.27 -10.94 -14.94
N ASN A 216 13.24 -10.11 -14.55
CA ASN A 216 13.72 -10.01 -13.18
C ASN A 216 13.26 -8.70 -12.53
N GLY A 217 12.78 -8.81 -11.28
CA GLY A 217 12.46 -7.66 -10.43
C GLY A 217 13.56 -7.41 -9.40
N PHE A 218 13.86 -6.15 -9.12
CA PHE A 218 14.83 -5.75 -8.09
C PHE A 218 14.19 -4.73 -7.15
N VAL A 219 14.39 -4.89 -5.85
CA VAL A 219 13.91 -3.97 -4.82
C VAL A 219 15.07 -3.52 -3.94
N GLU A 220 15.21 -2.21 -3.79
CA GLU A 220 16.00 -1.54 -2.78
C GLU A 220 15.07 -0.78 -1.84
N GLY A 221 14.96 -1.24 -0.60
CA GLY A 221 14.17 -0.61 0.44
C GLY A 221 15.01 -0.33 1.67
N SER A 222 14.96 0.89 2.21
CA SER A 222 15.70 1.19 3.44
C SER A 222 15.01 2.22 4.29
N GLU A 223 14.97 1.96 5.60
CA GLU A 223 14.60 2.89 6.66
C GLU A 223 15.82 3.38 7.44
N PHE A 224 17.03 3.09 6.96
CA PHE A 224 18.28 3.52 7.62
C PHE A 224 18.81 4.87 7.12
N MET A 225 18.01 5.60 6.36
CA MET A 225 18.47 6.91 5.90
C MET A 225 18.66 7.87 7.11
N PRO A 226 19.73 8.66 7.09
CA PRO A 226 20.05 9.57 8.20
C PRO A 226 19.00 10.68 8.34
N ALA A 227 18.98 11.30 9.53
CA ALA A 227 18.09 12.43 9.81
C ALA A 227 18.21 13.52 8.74
N GLY A 228 17.06 14.00 8.23
CA GLY A 228 16.98 14.99 7.16
C GLY A 228 17.07 14.42 5.74
N TYR A 229 17.32 13.11 5.56
CA TYR A 229 17.29 12.51 4.24
C TYR A 229 15.87 12.58 3.68
N PRO A 230 15.69 13.10 2.45
CA PRO A 230 14.36 13.23 1.86
C PRO A 230 13.80 11.86 1.46
N PHE A 231 12.50 11.67 1.71
CA PHE A 231 11.82 10.47 1.21
C PHE A 231 12.03 10.34 -0.30
N THR A 232 12.49 9.19 -0.73
CA THR A 232 12.84 8.93 -2.13
C THR A 232 12.18 7.64 -2.57
N CYS A 233 11.53 7.64 -3.74
CA CYS A 233 11.02 6.42 -4.35
C CYS A 233 11.12 6.49 -5.88
N GLY A 234 11.06 5.32 -6.52
CA GLY A 234 11.10 5.25 -7.98
C GLY A 234 10.87 3.85 -8.51
N LEU A 235 10.59 3.80 -9.80
CA LEU A 235 10.42 2.58 -10.59
C LEU A 235 11.04 2.77 -11.95
N LYS A 236 11.91 1.85 -12.35
CA LYS A 236 12.49 1.79 -13.70
C LYS A 236 12.15 0.43 -14.31
N VAL A 237 11.63 0.44 -15.53
CA VAL A 237 11.35 -0.78 -16.30
C VAL A 237 12.16 -0.75 -17.59
N LEU A 238 13.06 -1.72 -17.74
CA LEU A 238 13.77 -2.00 -18.98
C LEU A 238 12.93 -2.95 -19.83
N CYS A 239 12.66 -2.55 -21.07
CA CYS A 239 11.99 -3.35 -22.07
C CYS A 239 12.92 -3.58 -23.28
N GLU A 240 12.52 -4.45 -24.23
CA GLU A 240 13.31 -4.78 -25.44
C GLU A 240 13.64 -3.56 -26.29
N GLY A 241 12.76 -2.55 -26.37
CA GLY A 241 12.92 -1.35 -27.20
C GLY A 241 13.28 -0.08 -26.43
N GLY A 242 13.44 -0.13 -25.10
CA GLY A 242 13.77 1.07 -24.34
C GLY A 242 13.53 0.94 -22.85
N VAL A 243 13.53 2.08 -22.18
CA VAL A 243 13.34 2.19 -20.73
C VAL A 243 12.25 3.21 -20.45
N VAL A 244 11.40 2.93 -19.46
CA VAL A 244 10.59 3.95 -18.82
C VAL A 244 10.96 4.01 -17.35
N GLU A 245 11.16 5.23 -16.82
CA GLU A 245 11.52 5.41 -15.42
C GLU A 245 10.75 6.56 -14.77
N PHE A 246 10.35 6.31 -13.55
CA PHE A 246 9.80 7.27 -12.62
C PHE A 246 10.75 7.44 -11.44
N ARG A 247 11.03 8.69 -11.05
CA ARG A 247 11.80 9.05 -9.87
C ARG A 247 11.08 10.16 -9.13
N PHE A 248 10.98 10.00 -7.82
CA PHE A 248 10.46 11.01 -6.91
C PHE A 248 11.41 11.21 -5.74
N ARG A 249 11.63 12.46 -5.39
CA ARG A 249 12.36 12.86 -4.18
C ARG A 249 11.59 14.00 -3.53
N ALA A 250 11.13 13.78 -2.31
CA ALA A 250 10.39 14.78 -1.55
C ALA A 250 11.27 15.99 -1.19
N GLY A 251 10.67 17.12 -0.89
CA GLY A 251 11.38 18.31 -0.37
C GLY A 251 11.89 18.12 1.06
N GLY A 252 11.54 17.01 1.72
CA GLY A 252 11.95 16.66 3.07
C GLY A 252 11.63 15.20 3.40
N VAL A 253 11.50 14.90 4.68
CA VAL A 253 11.41 13.52 5.20
C VAL A 253 10.08 12.80 4.92
N SER A 254 9.02 13.54 4.61
CA SER A 254 7.69 12.99 4.29
C SER A 254 7.41 13.09 2.80
N VAL A 255 6.69 12.09 2.27
CA VAL A 255 6.22 12.05 0.88
C VAL A 255 5.32 13.24 0.51
N GLU A 256 4.64 13.82 1.50
CA GLU A 256 3.74 14.99 1.31
C GLU A 256 4.50 16.31 1.13
N MET A 257 5.80 16.36 1.46
CA MET A 257 6.59 17.57 1.29
C MET A 257 6.93 17.76 -0.19
N ALA A 258 6.52 18.90 -0.73
CA ALA A 258 6.73 19.24 -2.15
C ALA A 258 8.18 18.98 -2.57
N GLY A 259 8.35 18.18 -3.60
CA GLY A 259 9.64 17.73 -4.11
C GLY A 259 9.69 17.71 -5.64
N GLY A 260 10.66 17.00 -6.17
CA GLY A 260 10.80 16.82 -7.61
C GLY A 260 10.39 15.44 -8.07
N SER A 261 9.61 15.36 -9.16
CA SER A 261 9.31 14.11 -9.85
C SER A 261 9.76 14.17 -11.31
N SER A 262 10.11 13.02 -11.85
CA SER A 262 10.36 12.86 -13.29
C SER A 262 9.79 11.52 -13.74
N LEU A 263 9.08 11.53 -14.86
CA LEU A 263 8.59 10.34 -15.56
C LEU A 263 9.04 10.44 -17.01
N ILE A 264 10.00 9.60 -17.39
CA ILE A 264 10.73 9.72 -18.66
C ILE A 264 10.75 8.39 -19.41
N VAL A 265 10.57 8.45 -20.72
CA VAL A 265 10.76 7.33 -21.65
C VAL A 265 12.06 7.56 -22.42
N HIS A 266 12.87 6.51 -22.56
CA HIS A 266 14.09 6.46 -23.38
C HIS A 266 13.94 5.37 -24.42
N GLU A 267 13.88 5.75 -25.70
CA GLU A 267 13.77 4.81 -26.83
C GLU A 267 14.48 5.34 -28.07
N ALA A 268 15.15 4.46 -28.82
CA ALA A 268 15.72 4.75 -30.13
C ALA A 268 16.53 6.07 -30.18
N GLY A 269 17.36 6.33 -29.17
CA GLY A 269 18.20 7.53 -29.06
C GLY A 269 17.46 8.81 -28.69
N LYS A 270 16.22 8.71 -28.25
CA LYS A 270 15.42 9.84 -27.81
C LYS A 270 15.00 9.65 -26.32
N SER A 271 14.86 10.76 -25.63
CA SER A 271 14.31 10.82 -24.29
C SER A 271 13.22 11.88 -24.26
N TYR A 272 12.06 11.53 -23.69
CA TYR A 272 10.93 12.47 -23.58
C TYR A 272 10.11 12.20 -22.31
N PRO A 273 9.47 13.23 -21.76
CA PRO A 273 8.59 13.05 -20.63
C PRO A 273 7.34 12.25 -21.03
N LEU A 274 6.89 11.38 -20.13
CA LEU A 274 5.57 10.76 -20.18
C LEU A 274 4.63 11.54 -19.26
N GLU A 275 3.45 11.87 -19.74
CA GLU A 275 2.46 12.60 -18.94
C GLU A 275 1.88 11.69 -17.84
N ALA A 276 1.91 12.18 -16.60
CA ALA A 276 1.31 11.48 -15.46
C ALA A 276 -0.21 11.68 -15.44
N LYS A 277 -0.95 10.64 -14.99
CA LYS A 277 -2.37 10.79 -14.69
C LYS A 277 -2.53 11.84 -13.59
N PRO A 278 -3.54 12.72 -13.69
CA PRO A 278 -3.75 13.78 -12.70
C PRO A 278 -4.34 13.23 -11.40
N GLY A 279 -4.29 14.08 -10.37
CA GLY A 279 -4.98 13.87 -9.10
C GLY A 279 -4.06 13.44 -7.96
N ASP A 280 -4.58 13.56 -6.75
CA ASP A 280 -3.95 13.05 -5.54
C ASP A 280 -4.20 11.55 -5.40
N ALA A 281 -3.16 10.78 -5.11
CA ALA A 281 -3.23 9.31 -5.10
C ALA A 281 -4.20 8.77 -4.02
N TYR A 282 -4.25 9.39 -2.86
CA TYR A 282 -5.17 8.99 -1.78
C TYR A 282 -6.62 9.36 -2.11
N GLN A 283 -6.82 10.52 -2.73
CA GLN A 283 -8.14 10.92 -3.23
C GLN A 283 -8.61 9.96 -4.32
N ASN A 284 -7.78 9.69 -5.32
CA ASN A 284 -8.09 8.74 -6.40
C ASN A 284 -8.46 7.36 -5.85
N GLN A 285 -7.74 6.89 -4.82
CA GLN A 285 -7.99 5.60 -4.16
C GLN A 285 -9.35 5.56 -3.45
N THR A 286 -9.67 6.60 -2.66
CA THR A 286 -10.94 6.67 -1.93
C THR A 286 -12.13 6.90 -2.87
N ASP A 287 -11.98 7.73 -3.90
CA ASP A 287 -12.97 7.93 -4.97
C ASP A 287 -13.29 6.60 -5.66
N TYR A 288 -12.26 5.83 -6.02
CA TYR A 288 -12.41 4.53 -6.66
C TYR A 288 -13.12 3.52 -5.77
N PHE A 289 -12.77 3.44 -4.48
CA PHE A 289 -13.46 2.57 -3.53
C PHE A 289 -14.93 2.93 -3.39
N VAL A 290 -15.24 4.22 -3.20
CA VAL A 290 -16.62 4.73 -3.10
C VAL A 290 -17.41 4.42 -4.37
N ALA A 291 -16.81 4.60 -5.55
CA ALA A 291 -17.45 4.26 -6.82
C ALA A 291 -17.76 2.77 -6.92
N CYS A 292 -16.79 1.88 -6.55
CA CYS A 292 -17.02 0.45 -6.53
C CYS A 292 -18.22 0.06 -5.63
N VAL A 293 -18.32 0.66 -4.43
CA VAL A 293 -19.42 0.39 -3.51
C VAL A 293 -20.75 0.89 -4.09
N ARG A 294 -20.81 2.12 -4.58
CA ARG A 294 -22.04 2.73 -5.14
C ARG A 294 -22.57 1.98 -6.37
N GLU A 295 -21.65 1.48 -7.19
CA GLU A 295 -21.99 0.76 -8.42
C GLU A 295 -22.18 -0.76 -8.19
N GLY A 296 -21.92 -1.26 -6.99
CA GLY A 296 -21.99 -2.69 -6.66
C GLY A 296 -21.00 -3.56 -7.46
N ARG A 297 -19.90 -2.97 -7.94
CA ARG A 297 -18.90 -3.66 -8.74
C ARG A 297 -17.65 -4.00 -7.92
N ARG A 298 -17.08 -5.15 -8.16
CA ARG A 298 -15.81 -5.53 -7.55
C ARG A 298 -14.67 -4.63 -8.03
N PRO A 299 -13.73 -4.23 -7.12
CA PRO A 299 -12.53 -3.52 -7.52
C PRO A 299 -11.64 -4.39 -8.43
N LEU A 300 -10.99 -3.76 -9.40
CA LEU A 300 -9.95 -4.36 -10.25
C LEU A 300 -8.54 -3.96 -9.81
N LEU A 301 -8.44 -2.89 -9.01
CA LEU A 301 -7.21 -2.38 -8.42
C LEU A 301 -7.28 -2.50 -6.89
N GLY A 302 -6.15 -2.87 -6.28
CA GLY A 302 -6.10 -3.10 -4.83
C GLY A 302 -6.97 -4.27 -4.39
N THR A 303 -7.10 -5.31 -5.23
CA THR A 303 -7.88 -6.50 -4.85
C THR A 303 -7.18 -7.26 -3.74
N PRO A 304 -7.94 -7.98 -2.89
CA PRO A 304 -7.35 -8.81 -1.85
C PRO A 304 -6.32 -9.82 -2.39
N GLU A 305 -6.55 -10.38 -3.57
CA GLU A 305 -5.63 -11.34 -4.21
C GLU A 305 -4.32 -10.68 -4.63
N GLN A 306 -4.36 -9.45 -5.17
CA GLN A 306 -3.17 -8.66 -5.50
C GLN A 306 -2.38 -8.34 -4.24
N ALA A 307 -3.04 -7.89 -3.19
CA ALA A 307 -2.41 -7.57 -1.91
C ALA A 307 -1.82 -8.80 -1.21
N ARG A 308 -2.52 -9.94 -1.26
CA ARG A 308 -2.00 -11.22 -0.76
C ARG A 308 -0.73 -11.64 -1.50
N LEU A 309 -0.68 -11.45 -2.81
CA LEU A 309 0.52 -11.76 -3.60
C LEU A 309 1.71 -10.89 -3.16
N ALA A 310 1.50 -9.59 -2.90
CA ALA A 310 2.53 -8.71 -2.38
C ALA A 310 3.04 -9.16 -1.00
N VAL A 311 2.14 -9.59 -0.09
CA VAL A 311 2.52 -10.14 1.22
C VAL A 311 3.29 -11.45 1.07
N ARG A 312 2.89 -12.35 0.16
CA ARG A 312 3.65 -13.58 -0.13
C ARG A 312 5.05 -13.29 -0.64
N THR A 313 5.19 -12.34 -1.56
CA THR A 313 6.49 -11.92 -2.08
C THR A 313 7.37 -11.36 -0.96
N ALA A 314 6.84 -10.47 -0.12
CA ALA A 314 7.54 -9.91 1.03
C ALA A 314 8.00 -11.01 2.02
N ASN A 315 7.13 -11.96 2.34
CA ASN A 315 7.45 -13.06 3.24
C ASN A 315 8.51 -14.00 2.67
N ALA A 316 8.50 -14.28 1.36
CA ALA A 316 9.56 -15.06 0.70
C ALA A 316 10.91 -14.34 0.74
N VAL A 317 10.93 -13.02 0.52
CA VAL A 317 12.13 -12.19 0.67
C VAL A 317 12.67 -12.25 2.11
N ARG A 318 11.80 -12.08 3.12
CA ARG A 318 12.18 -12.20 4.53
C ARG A 318 12.76 -13.58 4.84
N GLN A 319 12.11 -14.66 4.39
CA GLN A 319 12.61 -16.01 4.58
C GLN A 319 13.97 -16.22 3.91
N SER A 320 14.20 -15.59 2.75
CA SER A 320 15.52 -15.63 2.09
C SER A 320 16.60 -14.93 2.91
N PHE A 321 16.31 -13.85 3.63
CA PHE A 321 17.26 -13.21 4.54
C PHE A 321 17.67 -14.15 5.67
N GLU A 322 16.71 -14.87 6.25
CA GLU A 322 16.91 -15.78 7.38
C GLU A 322 17.67 -17.03 6.97
N THR A 323 17.38 -17.57 5.79
CA THR A 323 17.96 -18.85 5.33
C THR A 323 19.20 -18.71 4.44
N GLY A 324 19.38 -17.54 3.81
CA GLY A 324 20.40 -17.32 2.78
C GLY A 324 20.12 -18.05 1.46
N ALA A 325 18.94 -18.61 1.28
CA ALA A 325 18.55 -19.41 0.10
C ALA A 325 17.54 -18.68 -0.80
N VAL A 326 17.41 -19.15 -2.04
CA VAL A 326 16.29 -18.79 -2.93
C VAL A 326 15.02 -19.45 -2.39
N VAL A 327 13.93 -18.68 -2.30
CA VAL A 327 12.63 -19.09 -1.74
C VAL A 327 11.57 -19.04 -2.82
N ALA A 328 10.73 -20.08 -2.94
CA ALA A 328 9.54 -20.09 -3.81
C ALA A 328 8.42 -19.21 -3.24
N ILE A 329 7.67 -18.52 -4.12
CA ILE A 329 6.57 -17.61 -3.76
C ILE A 329 5.22 -18.29 -4.02
#